data_1addf835b1f682fa3978656a0ae55134
#
_entry.id   1addf835b1f682fa3978656a0ae55134
#
_cell.length_a   1.000
_cell.length_b   1.000
_cell.length_c   1.000
_cell.angle_alpha   90.00
_cell.angle_beta   90.00
_cell.angle_gamma   90.00
#
_symmetry.space_group_name_H-M   'P 1'
#
loop_
_entity.id
_entity.type
_entity.pdbx_description
1 polymer ?
#
loop_
_entity_poly.entity_id
_entity_poly.type
_entity_poly.pdbx_seq_one_letter_code
_entity_poly.pdbx_strand_id
1 'polypeptide(L)'
;MEKTNCAIIGSGNIGTDLMLKIANTSKSLNLIGVIGIDPESEGLAMASTMNIATSSTGLQGFMEMPEYSDTQIFFDATSAGAHQMHHDLISKDGKQMIDLTPAAIGPYC
;
A
#
# COMPACT_ATOMS: atom_id res chain seq x y z
N MET A 1 -5.97 6.14 -21.57
CA MET A 1 -6.35 6.80 -20.32
C MET A 1 -5.34 6.48 -19.24
N GLU A 2 -4.84 7.48 -18.59
CA GLU A 2 -3.80 7.29 -17.59
C GLU A 2 -4.37 6.75 -16.29
N LYS A 3 -3.64 5.80 -15.70
CA LYS A 3 -3.99 5.28 -14.40
C LYS A 3 -3.21 6.03 -13.33
N THR A 4 -3.80 6.14 -12.14
CA THR A 4 -3.12 6.72 -11.00
C THR A 4 -2.30 5.64 -10.32
N ASN A 5 -1.01 5.90 -10.12
CA ASN A 5 -0.13 4.95 -9.46
C ASN A 5 -0.42 4.92 -7.96
N CYS A 6 -0.55 3.74 -7.41
CA CYS A 6 -0.82 3.57 -5.99
C CYS A 6 0.02 2.47 -5.39
N ALA A 7 0.10 2.47 -4.06
CA ALA A 7 0.78 1.44 -3.30
C ALA A 7 -0.05 1.10 -2.08
N ILE A 8 0.14 -0.11 -1.55
CA ILE A 8 -0.56 -0.58 -0.36
C ILE A 8 0.45 -0.71 0.78
N ILE A 9 0.13 -0.12 1.92
CA ILE A 9 0.92 -0.28 3.13
C ILE A 9 0.23 -1.31 4.00
N GLY A 10 0.90 -2.44 4.22
CA GLY A 10 0.34 -3.55 4.96
C GLY A 10 0.14 -4.75 4.05
N SER A 11 0.79 -5.86 4.38
CA SER A 11 0.75 -7.07 3.57
C SER A 11 -0.06 -8.19 4.23
N GLY A 12 -0.90 -7.85 5.21
CA GLY A 12 -1.80 -8.80 5.85
C GLY A 12 -3.04 -9.05 5.02
N ASN A 13 -4.08 -9.60 5.67
CA ASN A 13 -5.29 -10.03 4.95
C ASN A 13 -5.98 -8.88 4.20
N ILE A 14 -6.13 -7.73 4.86
CA ILE A 14 -6.80 -6.58 4.23
C ILE A 14 -5.99 -6.06 3.05
N GLY A 15 -4.69 -5.95 3.23
CA GLY A 15 -3.81 -5.47 2.16
C GLY A 15 -3.78 -6.42 0.99
N THR A 16 -3.75 -7.73 1.27
CA THR A 16 -3.75 -8.74 0.21
C THR A 16 -5.05 -8.72 -0.58
N ASP A 17 -6.19 -8.62 0.12
CA ASP A 17 -7.49 -8.52 -0.56
C ASP A 17 -7.57 -7.29 -1.45
N LEU A 18 -7.09 -6.16 -0.95
CA LEU A 18 -7.11 -4.92 -1.71
C LEU A 18 -6.21 -5.01 -2.93
N MET A 19 -5.05 -5.64 -2.78
CA MET A 19 -4.13 -5.85 -3.88
C MET A 19 -4.79 -6.62 -5.01
N LEU A 20 -5.49 -7.70 -4.66
CA LEU A 20 -6.17 -8.51 -5.66
C LEU A 20 -7.32 -7.75 -6.32
N LYS A 21 -8.05 -6.96 -5.55
CA LYS A 21 -9.14 -6.16 -6.10
C LYS A 21 -8.63 -5.12 -7.09
N ILE A 22 -7.59 -4.40 -6.72
CA ILE A 22 -7.02 -3.38 -7.60
C ILE A 22 -6.48 -4.03 -8.88
N ALA A 23 -5.75 -5.13 -8.73
CA ALA A 23 -5.13 -5.78 -9.88
C ALA A 23 -6.18 -6.35 -10.84
N ASN A 24 -7.29 -6.85 -10.30
CA ASN A 24 -8.28 -7.56 -11.13
C ASN A 24 -9.44 -6.70 -11.61
N THR A 25 -9.77 -5.63 -10.89
CA THR A 25 -11.00 -4.90 -11.20
C THR A 25 -10.82 -3.41 -11.44
N SER A 26 -9.75 -2.80 -10.93
CA SER A 26 -9.60 -1.36 -11.09
C SER A 26 -9.12 -1.00 -12.49
N LYS A 27 -9.78 -0.01 -13.07
CA LYS A 27 -9.38 0.53 -14.37
C LYS A 27 -8.68 1.87 -14.23
N SER A 28 -8.76 2.47 -13.05
CA SER A 28 -8.21 3.80 -12.79
C SER A 28 -6.94 3.77 -11.96
N LEU A 29 -6.66 2.66 -11.30
CA LEU A 29 -5.53 2.54 -10.40
C LEU A 29 -4.51 1.56 -10.94
N ASN A 30 -3.26 1.94 -10.82
CA ASN A 30 -2.15 1.09 -11.21
C ASN A 30 -1.33 0.79 -9.96
N LEU A 31 -1.41 -0.45 -9.46
CA LEU A 31 -0.70 -0.83 -8.25
C LEU A 31 0.76 -1.08 -8.55
N ILE A 32 1.63 -0.26 -8.00
CA ILE A 32 3.06 -0.36 -8.27
C ILE A 32 3.89 -0.74 -7.05
N GLY A 33 3.29 -0.82 -5.87
CA GLY A 33 4.04 -1.18 -4.68
C GLY A 33 3.17 -1.80 -3.60
N VAL A 34 3.76 -2.75 -2.86
CA VAL A 34 3.16 -3.32 -1.66
C VAL A 34 4.21 -3.29 -0.56
N ILE A 35 3.86 -2.71 0.56
CA ILE A 35 4.79 -2.44 1.65
C ILE A 35 4.41 -3.27 2.86
N GLY A 36 5.36 -4.01 3.40
CA GLY A 36 5.17 -4.80 4.61
C GLY A 36 6.41 -4.74 5.48
N ILE A 37 6.38 -5.45 6.60
CA ILE A 37 7.49 -5.48 7.52
C ILE A 37 8.04 -6.89 7.72
N ASP A 38 7.43 -7.87 7.08
CA ASP A 38 7.83 -9.28 7.20
C ASP A 38 8.18 -9.82 5.82
N PRO A 39 9.46 -10.15 5.57
CA PRO A 39 9.85 -10.64 4.25
C PRO A 39 9.22 -11.98 3.88
N GLU A 40 8.67 -12.70 4.86
CA GLU A 40 8.00 -13.97 4.59
C GLU A 40 6.49 -13.82 4.43
N SER A 41 5.99 -12.60 4.40
CA SER A 41 4.57 -12.33 4.23
C SER A 41 4.04 -12.89 2.91
N GLU A 42 2.88 -13.54 2.97
CA GLU A 42 2.23 -14.06 1.77
C GLU A 42 1.84 -12.94 0.81
N GLY A 43 1.44 -11.80 1.35
CA GLY A 43 1.08 -10.65 0.52
C GLY A 43 2.26 -10.12 -0.28
N LEU A 44 3.44 -10.06 0.33
CA LEU A 44 4.62 -9.63 -0.40
C LEU A 44 5.03 -10.66 -1.44
N ALA A 45 4.96 -11.94 -1.10
CA ALA A 45 5.27 -13.00 -2.06
C ALA A 45 4.34 -12.95 -3.27
N MET A 46 3.04 -12.74 -3.02
CA MET A 46 2.06 -12.64 -4.09
C MET A 46 2.33 -11.42 -4.97
N ALA A 47 2.61 -10.28 -4.36
CA ALA A 47 2.92 -9.06 -5.12
C ALA A 47 4.13 -9.26 -6.01
N SER A 48 5.15 -9.96 -5.50
CA SER A 48 6.34 -10.24 -6.27
C SER A 48 6.03 -11.08 -7.50
N THR A 49 5.13 -12.06 -7.38
CA THR A 49 4.75 -12.87 -8.54
C THR A 49 3.95 -12.07 -9.57
N MET A 50 3.38 -10.94 -9.18
CA MET A 50 2.62 -10.07 -10.07
C MET A 50 3.48 -8.94 -10.63
N ASN A 51 4.78 -8.99 -10.43
CA ASN A 51 5.72 -7.96 -10.87
C ASN A 51 5.47 -6.60 -10.22
N ILE A 52 4.98 -6.61 -8.99
CA ILE A 52 4.77 -5.39 -8.21
C ILE A 52 5.95 -5.21 -7.27
N ALA A 53 6.46 -3.99 -7.17
CA ALA A 53 7.58 -3.70 -6.27
C ALA A 53 7.15 -3.96 -4.82
N THR A 54 8.06 -4.53 -4.03
CA THR A 54 7.78 -4.86 -2.65
C THR A 54 8.83 -4.28 -1.72
N SER A 55 8.41 -3.96 -0.49
CA SER A 55 9.32 -3.56 0.58
C SER A 55 8.98 -4.36 1.81
N SER A 56 9.96 -4.99 2.43
CA SER A 56 9.79 -5.71 3.69
C SER A 56 10.33 -4.92 4.88
N THR A 57 10.76 -3.69 4.66
CA THR A 57 11.30 -2.82 5.70
C THR A 57 10.37 -1.64 6.01
N GLY A 58 9.10 -1.77 5.67
CA GLY A 58 8.11 -0.75 5.95
C GLY A 58 8.11 0.39 4.93
N LEU A 59 7.35 1.43 5.24
CA LEU A 59 7.22 2.56 4.34
C LEU A 59 8.57 3.24 4.10
N GLN A 60 9.39 3.35 5.12
CA GLN A 60 10.70 4.01 4.97
C GLN A 60 11.56 3.30 3.94
N GLY A 61 11.53 1.97 3.89
CA GLY A 61 12.26 1.23 2.88
C GLY A 61 11.72 1.50 1.48
N PHE A 62 10.40 1.59 1.35
CA PHE A 62 9.79 1.89 0.06
C PHE A 62 10.14 3.31 -0.41
N MET A 63 10.25 4.25 0.53
CA MET A 63 10.60 5.63 0.20
C MET A 63 11.98 5.76 -0.47
N GLU A 64 12.85 4.78 -0.26
CA GLU A 64 14.15 4.76 -0.90
C GLU A 64 14.14 4.11 -2.29
N MET A 65 13.00 3.58 -2.70
CA MET A 65 12.85 2.92 -3.98
C MET A 65 12.36 3.91 -5.04
N PRO A 66 12.74 3.72 -6.31
CA PRO A 66 12.28 4.64 -7.36
C PRO A 66 10.77 4.63 -7.53
N GLU A 67 10.09 3.53 -7.22
CA GLU A 67 8.65 3.47 -7.32
C GLU A 67 7.95 4.44 -6.37
N TYR A 68 8.60 4.83 -5.28
CA TYR A 68 8.00 5.79 -4.36
C TYR A 68 7.70 7.12 -5.06
N SER A 69 8.62 7.60 -5.86
CA SER A 69 8.43 8.86 -6.59
C SER A 69 7.23 8.80 -7.52
N ASP A 70 6.97 7.64 -8.07
CA ASP A 70 5.89 7.46 -9.03
C ASP A 70 4.54 7.19 -8.36
N THR A 71 4.53 6.94 -7.05
CA THR A 71 3.31 6.63 -6.33
C THR A 71 2.60 7.91 -5.92
N GLN A 72 1.31 8.01 -6.21
CA GLN A 72 0.51 9.19 -5.88
C GLN A 72 -0.42 8.94 -4.70
N ILE A 73 -0.94 7.72 -4.58
CA ILE A 73 -1.90 7.36 -3.54
C ILE A 73 -1.37 6.16 -2.77
N PHE A 74 -1.48 6.22 -1.43
CA PHE A 74 -1.15 5.11 -0.56
C PHE A 74 -2.41 4.64 0.16
N PHE A 75 -2.67 3.34 0.10
CA PHE A 75 -3.74 2.72 0.87
C PHE A 75 -3.12 2.11 2.11
N ASP A 76 -3.52 2.60 3.27
CA ASP A 76 -2.94 2.14 4.54
C ASP A 76 -3.85 1.12 5.21
N ALA A 77 -3.41 -0.13 5.22
CA ALA A 77 -4.13 -1.24 5.86
C ALA A 77 -3.40 -1.71 7.13
N THR A 78 -2.68 -0.81 7.78
CA THR A 78 -1.97 -1.11 9.02
C THR A 78 -2.80 -0.67 10.23
N SER A 79 -2.16 -0.61 11.40
CA SER A 79 -2.86 -0.17 12.62
C SER A 79 -3.06 1.35 12.62
N ALA A 80 -3.99 1.83 13.45
CA ALA A 80 -4.27 3.26 13.55
C ALA A 80 -3.03 4.06 13.97
N GLY A 81 -2.22 3.50 14.87
CA GLY A 81 -0.99 4.17 15.29
C GLY A 81 0.02 4.29 14.16
N ALA A 82 0.19 3.22 13.39
CA ALA A 82 1.09 3.23 12.26
C ALA A 82 0.57 4.15 11.16
N HIS A 83 -0.75 4.24 10.99
CA HIS A 83 -1.34 5.11 9.99
C HIS A 83 -0.93 6.57 10.18
N GLN A 84 -0.97 7.06 11.42
CA GLN A 84 -0.60 8.45 11.69
C GLN A 84 0.85 8.73 11.29
N MET A 85 1.75 7.82 11.63
CA MET A 85 3.15 7.96 11.26
C MET A 85 3.32 7.97 9.73
N HIS A 86 2.63 7.06 9.06
CA HIS A 86 2.72 6.98 7.60
C HIS A 86 2.16 8.24 6.95
N HIS A 87 1.03 8.73 7.45
CA HIS A 87 0.43 9.95 6.92
C HIS A 87 1.39 11.13 7.04
N ASP A 88 2.05 11.27 8.20
CA ASP A 88 3.00 12.35 8.40
C ASP A 88 4.17 12.28 7.43
N LEU A 89 4.63 11.06 7.12
CA LEU A 89 5.76 10.88 6.22
C LEU A 89 5.41 11.24 4.77
N ILE A 90 4.30 10.73 4.28
CA ILE A 90 3.99 10.91 2.86
C ILE A 90 3.35 12.25 2.55
N SER A 91 2.67 12.88 3.50
CA SER A 91 2.05 14.18 3.25
C SER A 91 3.10 15.27 3.01
N LYS A 92 4.30 15.10 3.53
CA LYS A 92 5.40 16.03 3.27
C LYS A 92 5.78 16.05 1.80
N ASP A 93 5.55 14.94 1.11
CA ASP A 93 5.88 14.81 -0.30
C ASP A 93 4.66 15.05 -1.20
N GLY A 94 3.57 15.54 -0.62
CA GLY A 94 2.37 15.86 -1.39
C GLY A 94 1.58 14.66 -1.86
N LYS A 95 1.79 13.50 -1.27
CA LYS A 95 1.09 12.29 -1.66
C LYS A 95 -0.16 12.10 -0.82
N GLN A 96 -1.14 11.39 -1.36
CA GLN A 96 -2.42 11.16 -0.72
C GLN A 96 -2.43 9.81 -0.01
N MET A 97 -3.08 9.78 1.16
CA MET A 97 -3.26 8.52 1.90
C MET A 97 -4.73 8.25 2.13
N ILE A 98 -5.12 6.99 1.89
CA ILE A 98 -6.47 6.51 2.17
C ILE A 98 -6.37 5.52 3.31
N ASP A 99 -7.10 5.79 4.40
CA ASP A 99 -7.03 5.00 5.62
C ASP A 99 -7.98 3.80 5.54
N LEU A 100 -7.42 2.60 5.58
CA LEU A 100 -8.18 1.36 5.57
C LEU A 100 -7.95 0.56 6.84
N THR A 101 -7.53 1.23 7.91
CA THR A 101 -7.32 0.53 9.17
C THR A 101 -8.66 0.00 9.71
N PRO A 102 -8.63 -1.05 10.57
CA PRO A 102 -9.89 -1.58 11.11
C PRO A 102 -10.75 -0.52 11.80
N ALA A 103 -10.13 0.48 12.41
CA ALA A 103 -10.89 1.54 13.06
C ALA A 103 -11.67 2.37 12.04
N ALA A 104 -11.11 2.62 10.86
CA ALA A 104 -11.79 3.37 9.82
C ALA A 104 -12.86 2.55 9.12
N ILE A 105 -12.59 1.24 8.94
CA ILE A 105 -13.54 0.34 8.29
C ILE A 105 -14.76 0.11 9.19
N GLY A 106 -14.53 0.04 10.48
CA GLY A 106 -15.59 -0.13 11.45
C GLY A 106 -16.12 -1.57 11.54
N PRO A 107 -17.04 -1.83 12.46
CA PRO A 107 -17.54 -3.17 12.69
C PRO A 107 -18.58 -3.64 11.68
N TYR A 108 -18.91 -2.84 10.74
CA TYR A 108 -19.95 -3.18 9.77
C TYR A 108 -19.44 -3.98 8.60
N CYS A 109 -18.19 -4.19 8.57
CA CYS A 109 -17.57 -4.91 7.48
C CYS A 109 -17.74 -6.38 7.64
#